data_7ffe6971d496d8ccc35765a993437aa5
#
_entry.id   7ffe6971d496d8ccc35765a993437aa5
#
_cell.length_a   1.000
_cell.length_b   1.000
_cell.length_c   1.000
_cell.angle_alpha   90.00
_cell.angle_beta   90.00
_cell.angle_gamma   90.00
#
_symmetry.space_group_name_H-M   'P 1'
#
loop_
_entity.id
_entity.type
_entity.pdbx_description
1 polymer ?
#
loop_
_entity_poly.entity_id
_entity_poly.type
_entity_poly.pdbx_seq_one_letter_code
_entity_poly.pdbx_strand_id
1 'polypeptide(L)'
;MLLEPGFNLTLRPMKYPAFFEMYKNAIKNTWTVDEVDFTTDVTDLKSKLTENESFLIQRLVAFFATGDSIVANNLVLNLYKHINSPEARLYLSRQLYEEALHVQFYLTLLDTYIPDEKERAKAFSAIDNIPSIKKKGDFCFKWMDSIESLDTLETKEDRRKFLLNLICFATCIEGLFFFAAFAYVYYLRSKGLLQGLATGTNWVFRDESAHMEFAFGVIETVRKEEPDLFDGRMKEMVKVMLAEAIECELEFASEFLDQGIAGINTKDMRTYLEFIADQRLQRLGIEVVYGAKNPFSFMELQDTQELANFFERRVSACLLYTSPSPRDATLSRMPSSA
;
A
#
# COMPACT_ATOMS: atom_id res chain seq x y z
N MET A 1 13.11 4.55 -23.90
CA MET A 1 12.66 5.17 -22.64
C MET A 1 11.65 4.27 -21.97
N LEU A 2 11.38 4.45 -20.70
CA LEU A 2 10.46 3.57 -19.92
C LEU A 2 9.02 3.62 -20.44
N LEU A 3 8.58 4.79 -20.88
CA LEU A 3 7.24 5.03 -21.46
C LEU A 3 7.25 5.06 -23.00
N GLU A 4 8.31 4.60 -23.65
CA GLU A 4 8.35 4.48 -25.09
C GLU A 4 7.34 3.43 -25.57
N PRO A 5 6.51 3.73 -26.60
CA PRO A 5 5.57 2.76 -27.12
C PRO A 5 6.27 1.47 -27.55
N GLY A 6 5.62 0.33 -27.28
CA GLY A 6 6.14 -0.99 -27.64
C GLY A 6 6.29 -1.91 -26.46
N PHE A 7 6.76 -3.12 -26.71
CA PHE A 7 6.87 -4.18 -25.73
C PHE A 7 8.25 -4.83 -25.78
N ASN A 8 9.20 -4.25 -25.04
CA ASN A 8 10.55 -4.82 -24.95
C ASN A 8 10.50 -6.17 -24.19
N LEU A 9 11.07 -7.21 -24.79
CA LEU A 9 11.18 -8.55 -24.22
C LEU A 9 12.62 -8.92 -23.84
N THR A 10 13.60 -8.04 -24.12
CA THR A 10 15.00 -8.31 -23.91
C THR A 10 15.41 -8.04 -22.45
N LEU A 11 15.70 -9.12 -21.72
CA LEU A 11 16.14 -9.04 -20.32
C LEU A 11 17.65 -8.81 -20.14
N ARG A 12 18.45 -8.99 -21.18
CA ARG A 12 19.92 -8.83 -21.10
C ARG A 12 20.46 -8.07 -22.31
N PRO A 13 21.27 -7.03 -22.10
CA PRO A 13 21.62 -6.43 -20.81
C PRO A 13 20.40 -5.75 -20.16
N MET A 14 20.29 -5.78 -18.83
CA MET A 14 19.20 -5.10 -18.10
C MET A 14 19.33 -3.60 -18.25
N LYS A 15 18.25 -2.93 -18.63
CA LYS A 15 18.20 -1.47 -18.73
C LYS A 15 17.83 -0.82 -17.38
N TYR A 16 16.97 -1.48 -16.61
CA TYR A 16 16.47 -1.00 -15.30
C TYR A 16 16.67 -2.04 -14.21
N PRO A 17 17.93 -2.39 -13.86
CA PRO A 17 18.23 -3.49 -12.95
C PRO A 17 17.63 -3.30 -11.55
N ALA A 18 17.39 -2.06 -11.12
CA ALA A 18 16.76 -1.78 -9.83
C ALA A 18 15.37 -2.43 -9.68
N PHE A 19 14.54 -2.40 -10.73
CA PHE A 19 13.21 -3.03 -10.70
C PHE A 19 13.30 -4.56 -10.59
N PHE A 20 14.31 -5.16 -11.19
CA PHE A 20 14.54 -6.60 -11.03
C PHE A 20 14.99 -6.96 -9.62
N GLU A 21 15.80 -6.14 -8.96
CA GLU A 21 16.16 -6.33 -7.55
C GLU A 21 14.92 -6.18 -6.63
N MET A 22 14.05 -5.20 -6.90
CA MET A 22 12.78 -5.07 -6.18
C MET A 22 11.92 -6.32 -6.33
N TYR A 23 11.78 -6.87 -7.54
CA TYR A 23 11.08 -8.13 -7.79
C TYR A 23 11.65 -9.29 -6.95
N LYS A 24 12.96 -9.47 -6.96
CA LYS A 24 13.61 -10.53 -6.17
C LYS A 24 13.39 -10.38 -4.66
N ASN A 25 13.37 -9.15 -4.18
CA ASN A 25 13.12 -8.86 -2.77
C ASN A 25 11.65 -9.12 -2.39
N ALA A 26 10.70 -8.76 -3.25
CA ALA A 26 9.28 -9.05 -3.04
C ALA A 26 9.02 -10.57 -2.92
N ILE A 27 9.66 -11.40 -3.77
CA ILE A 27 9.54 -12.86 -3.68
C ILE A 27 10.01 -13.40 -2.31
N LYS A 28 11.07 -12.83 -1.72
CA LYS A 28 11.58 -13.27 -0.41
C LYS A 28 10.61 -13.00 0.74
N ASN A 29 9.68 -12.09 0.55
CA ASN A 29 8.69 -11.68 1.54
C ASN A 29 7.33 -12.37 1.35
N THR A 30 7.26 -13.48 0.62
CA THR A 30 6.01 -14.23 0.41
C THR A 30 5.44 -14.74 1.73
N TRP A 31 4.15 -14.58 1.91
CA TRP A 31 3.37 -15.07 3.04
C TRP A 31 2.04 -15.65 2.54
N THR A 32 1.29 -16.31 3.43
CA THR A 32 -0.03 -16.87 3.13
C THR A 32 -1.02 -16.53 4.23
N VAL A 33 -2.31 -16.45 3.91
CA VAL A 33 -3.37 -16.12 4.87
C VAL A 33 -3.45 -17.16 5.99
N ASP A 34 -3.11 -18.42 5.71
CA ASP A 34 -3.13 -19.52 6.70
C ASP A 34 -2.10 -19.34 7.84
N GLU A 35 -1.13 -18.44 7.67
CA GLU A 35 -0.16 -18.11 8.71
C GLU A 35 -0.71 -17.13 9.77
N VAL A 36 -1.93 -16.57 9.56
CA VAL A 36 -2.56 -15.63 10.47
C VAL A 36 -3.53 -16.37 11.41
N ASP A 37 -3.30 -16.26 12.72
CA ASP A 37 -4.20 -16.79 13.73
C ASP A 37 -5.22 -15.74 14.20
N PHE A 38 -6.49 -15.94 13.89
CA PHE A 38 -7.62 -15.08 14.28
C PHE A 38 -8.34 -15.53 15.57
N THR A 39 -7.86 -16.56 16.27
CA THR A 39 -8.57 -17.16 17.42
C THR A 39 -8.82 -16.14 18.52
N THR A 40 -7.84 -15.30 18.84
CA THR A 40 -8.00 -14.24 19.84
C THR A 40 -8.92 -13.13 19.38
N ASP A 41 -8.91 -12.82 18.10
CA ASP A 41 -9.73 -11.75 17.50
C ASP A 41 -11.22 -12.05 17.60
N VAL A 42 -11.63 -13.30 17.40
CA VAL A 42 -13.03 -13.74 17.57
C VAL A 42 -13.50 -13.51 19.01
N THR A 43 -12.62 -13.68 19.99
CA THR A 43 -12.93 -13.41 21.41
C THR A 43 -13.05 -11.91 21.66
N ASP A 44 -12.13 -11.12 21.10
CA ASP A 44 -12.13 -9.66 21.25
C ASP A 44 -13.39 -9.03 20.66
N LEU A 45 -13.78 -9.46 19.45
CA LEU A 45 -15.02 -9.03 18.78
C LEU A 45 -16.29 -9.31 19.59
N LYS A 46 -16.34 -10.44 20.32
CA LYS A 46 -17.51 -10.83 21.11
C LYS A 46 -17.63 -10.14 22.46
N SER A 47 -16.51 -9.73 23.06
CA SER A 47 -16.52 -9.40 24.49
C SER A 47 -15.68 -8.18 24.92
N LYS A 48 -14.82 -7.66 24.06
CA LYS A 48 -13.90 -6.58 24.47
C LYS A 48 -14.06 -5.27 23.70
N LEU A 49 -14.53 -5.34 22.44
CA LEU A 49 -14.71 -4.14 21.63
C LEU A 49 -15.96 -3.38 22.08
N THR A 50 -15.86 -2.05 22.10
CA THR A 50 -17.03 -1.17 22.18
C THR A 50 -17.83 -1.21 20.87
N GLU A 51 -19.08 -0.75 20.89
CA GLU A 51 -19.91 -0.65 19.69
C GLU A 51 -19.24 0.21 18.62
N ASN A 52 -18.61 1.33 19.00
CA ASN A 52 -17.91 2.22 18.07
C ASN A 52 -16.65 1.58 17.47
N GLU A 53 -15.90 0.81 18.25
CA GLU A 53 -14.75 0.05 17.75
C GLU A 53 -15.19 -1.09 16.82
N SER A 54 -16.30 -1.75 17.12
CA SER A 54 -16.89 -2.77 16.24
C SER A 54 -17.35 -2.16 14.91
N PHE A 55 -17.97 -0.98 14.96
CA PHE A 55 -18.38 -0.25 13.77
C PHE A 55 -17.16 0.20 12.92
N LEU A 56 -16.10 0.72 13.57
CA LEU A 56 -14.83 1.04 12.91
C LEU A 56 -14.29 -0.17 12.14
N ILE A 57 -14.21 -1.34 12.77
CA ILE A 57 -13.68 -2.56 12.15
C ILE A 57 -14.51 -2.97 10.94
N GLN A 58 -15.83 -2.94 11.03
CA GLN A 58 -16.71 -3.26 9.89
C GLN A 58 -16.44 -2.31 8.70
N ARG A 59 -16.24 -1.01 8.96
CA ARG A 59 -15.91 -0.02 7.94
C ARG A 59 -14.53 -0.23 7.33
N LEU A 60 -13.53 -0.55 8.14
CA LEU A 60 -12.17 -0.81 7.67
C LEU A 60 -12.09 -2.05 6.78
N VAL A 61 -12.68 -3.17 7.21
CA VAL A 61 -12.64 -4.42 6.42
C VAL A 61 -13.38 -4.25 5.10
N ALA A 62 -14.53 -3.54 5.11
CA ALA A 62 -15.26 -3.19 3.89
C ALA A 62 -14.44 -2.30 2.94
N PHE A 63 -13.71 -1.31 3.49
CA PHE A 63 -12.83 -0.45 2.70
C PHE A 63 -11.67 -1.24 2.08
N PHE A 64 -10.95 -2.06 2.85
CA PHE A 64 -9.84 -2.86 2.36
C PHE A 64 -10.26 -3.80 1.22
N ALA A 65 -11.35 -4.56 1.42
CA ALA A 65 -11.84 -5.49 0.39
C ALA A 65 -12.20 -4.79 -0.94
N THR A 66 -12.59 -3.51 -0.90
CA THR A 66 -12.91 -2.71 -2.09
C THR A 66 -11.66 -2.07 -2.68
N GLY A 67 -10.77 -1.54 -1.83
CA GLY A 67 -9.57 -0.80 -2.24
C GLY A 67 -8.64 -1.63 -3.10
N ASP A 68 -8.24 -2.80 -2.64
CA ASP A 68 -7.29 -3.67 -3.35
C ASP A 68 -7.84 -4.16 -4.69
N SER A 69 -9.16 -4.32 -4.82
CA SER A 69 -9.77 -4.66 -6.10
C SER A 69 -9.63 -3.52 -7.13
N ILE A 70 -9.72 -2.26 -6.70
CA ILE A 70 -9.48 -1.09 -7.56
C ILE A 70 -8.00 -1.03 -7.97
N VAL A 71 -7.11 -1.26 -7.02
CA VAL A 71 -5.65 -1.27 -7.22
C VAL A 71 -5.26 -2.34 -8.24
N ALA A 72 -5.69 -3.59 -8.05
CA ALA A 72 -5.39 -4.70 -8.94
C ALA A 72 -5.85 -4.42 -10.39
N ASN A 73 -7.04 -3.86 -10.57
CA ASN A 73 -7.54 -3.47 -11.89
C ASN A 73 -6.66 -2.40 -12.54
N ASN A 74 -6.27 -1.36 -11.80
CA ASN A 74 -5.40 -0.30 -12.33
C ASN A 74 -4.03 -0.83 -12.76
N LEU A 75 -3.43 -1.74 -11.99
CA LEU A 75 -2.15 -2.37 -12.32
C LEU A 75 -2.19 -3.08 -13.67
N VAL A 76 -3.23 -3.88 -13.90
CA VAL A 76 -3.36 -4.68 -15.13
C VAL A 76 -3.73 -3.80 -16.32
N LEU A 77 -4.77 -2.98 -16.18
CA LEU A 77 -5.35 -2.25 -17.29
C LEU A 77 -4.50 -1.04 -17.69
N ASN A 78 -3.89 -0.37 -16.73
CA ASN A 78 -3.30 0.93 -16.97
C ASN A 78 -1.77 0.95 -16.88
N LEU A 79 -1.16 0.29 -15.91
CA LEU A 79 0.29 0.39 -15.70
C LEU A 79 1.07 -0.62 -16.53
N TYR A 80 0.70 -1.89 -16.49
CA TYR A 80 1.47 -2.98 -17.12
C TYR A 80 1.67 -2.79 -18.63
N LYS A 81 0.61 -2.38 -19.35
CA LYS A 81 0.66 -2.21 -20.83
C LYS A 81 1.54 -1.05 -21.26
N HIS A 82 1.68 -0.01 -20.43
CA HIS A 82 2.39 1.20 -20.80
C HIS A 82 3.86 1.25 -20.38
N ILE A 83 4.29 0.35 -19.50
CA ILE A 83 5.69 0.31 -19.04
C ILE A 83 6.51 -0.60 -19.96
N ASN A 84 7.40 0.01 -20.76
CA ASN A 84 8.25 -0.71 -21.70
C ASN A 84 9.57 -1.19 -21.07
N SER A 85 9.46 -1.98 -20.01
CA SER A 85 10.59 -2.62 -19.31
C SER A 85 10.20 -4.02 -18.85
N PRO A 86 10.90 -5.07 -19.31
CA PRO A 86 10.65 -6.42 -18.82
C PRO A 86 10.93 -6.55 -17.31
N GLU A 87 11.93 -5.84 -16.77
CA GLU A 87 12.26 -5.84 -15.35
C GLU A 87 11.13 -5.26 -14.50
N ALA A 88 10.55 -4.13 -14.93
CA ALA A 88 9.43 -3.51 -14.23
C ALA A 88 8.15 -4.35 -14.33
N ARG A 89 7.91 -4.99 -15.49
CA ARG A 89 6.75 -5.89 -15.65
C ARG A 89 6.85 -7.15 -14.79
N LEU A 90 8.04 -7.68 -14.54
CA LEU A 90 8.22 -8.76 -13.55
C LEU A 90 7.77 -8.32 -12.16
N TYR A 91 8.15 -7.10 -11.74
CA TYR A 91 7.68 -6.55 -10.47
C TYR A 91 6.16 -6.38 -10.43
N LEU A 92 5.57 -5.77 -11.46
CA LEU A 92 4.11 -5.58 -11.55
C LEU A 92 3.33 -6.91 -11.51
N SER A 93 3.88 -7.97 -12.12
CA SER A 93 3.27 -9.31 -12.04
C SER A 93 3.30 -9.86 -10.60
N ARG A 94 4.36 -9.57 -9.85
CA ARG A 94 4.46 -9.93 -8.44
C ARG A 94 3.53 -9.09 -7.59
N GLN A 95 3.46 -7.78 -7.81
CA GLN A 95 2.54 -6.88 -7.12
C GLN A 95 1.10 -7.33 -7.31
N LEU A 96 0.69 -7.67 -8.53
CA LEU A 96 -0.65 -8.19 -8.80
C LEU A 96 -0.98 -9.47 -8.02
N TYR A 97 0.02 -10.35 -7.81
CA TYR A 97 -0.15 -11.51 -6.93
C TYR A 97 -0.35 -11.09 -5.46
N GLU A 98 0.39 -10.09 -4.99
CA GLU A 98 0.28 -9.56 -3.62
C GLU A 98 -1.09 -8.92 -3.41
N GLU A 99 -1.62 -8.14 -4.37
CA GLU A 99 -2.97 -7.60 -4.30
C GLU A 99 -4.04 -8.70 -4.21
N ALA A 100 -3.90 -9.77 -4.98
CA ALA A 100 -4.81 -10.92 -4.88
C ALA A 100 -4.72 -11.62 -3.51
N LEU A 101 -3.54 -11.69 -2.92
CA LEU A 101 -3.33 -12.22 -1.57
C LEU A 101 -3.95 -11.31 -0.50
N HIS A 102 -3.83 -9.98 -0.64
CA HIS A 102 -4.48 -9.01 0.24
C HIS A 102 -6.01 -9.14 0.18
N VAL A 103 -6.58 -9.23 -1.02
CA VAL A 103 -8.02 -9.51 -1.19
C VAL A 103 -8.42 -10.79 -0.47
N GLN A 104 -7.66 -11.89 -0.62
CA GLN A 104 -7.93 -13.15 0.09
C GLN A 104 -7.89 -12.96 1.62
N PHE A 105 -6.93 -12.20 2.13
CA PHE A 105 -6.84 -11.87 3.56
C PHE A 105 -8.07 -11.13 4.04
N TYR A 106 -8.53 -10.10 3.32
CA TYR A 106 -9.72 -9.33 3.71
C TYR A 106 -11.03 -10.12 3.56
N LEU A 107 -11.13 -11.02 2.58
CA LEU A 107 -12.25 -11.95 2.50
C LEU A 107 -12.30 -12.88 3.72
N THR A 108 -11.14 -13.40 4.15
CA THR A 108 -11.04 -14.22 5.36
C THR A 108 -11.42 -13.42 6.62
N LEU A 109 -11.04 -12.15 6.70
CA LEU A 109 -11.49 -11.25 7.78
C LEU A 109 -13.01 -11.06 7.77
N LEU A 110 -13.61 -10.79 6.61
CA LEU A 110 -15.07 -10.64 6.49
C LEU A 110 -15.80 -11.90 6.96
N ASP A 111 -15.35 -13.07 6.52
CA ASP A 111 -15.95 -14.35 6.92
C ASP A 111 -15.81 -14.62 8.43
N THR A 112 -14.67 -14.21 9.00
CA THR A 112 -14.37 -14.43 10.43
C THR A 112 -15.07 -13.42 11.34
N TYR A 113 -15.10 -12.13 10.92
CA TYR A 113 -15.53 -11.02 11.76
C TYR A 113 -17.02 -10.71 11.64
N ILE A 114 -17.63 -11.02 10.50
CA ILE A 114 -19.03 -10.74 10.21
C ILE A 114 -19.76 -12.07 9.92
N PRO A 115 -20.20 -12.78 10.98
CA PRO A 115 -20.86 -14.08 10.81
C PRO A 115 -22.21 -14.01 10.06
N ASP A 116 -22.92 -12.89 10.15
CA ASP A 116 -24.19 -12.69 9.47
C ASP A 116 -23.99 -12.50 7.96
N GLU A 117 -24.59 -13.38 7.15
CA GLU A 117 -24.42 -13.39 5.69
C GLU A 117 -24.95 -12.12 5.01
N LYS A 118 -26.03 -11.52 5.55
CA LYS A 118 -26.61 -10.29 4.98
C LYS A 118 -25.71 -9.08 5.24
N GLU A 119 -25.13 -9.00 6.45
CA GLU A 119 -24.19 -7.94 6.79
C GLU A 119 -22.89 -8.11 6.01
N ARG A 120 -22.39 -9.33 5.79
CA ARG A 120 -21.26 -9.59 4.89
C ARG A 120 -21.53 -9.13 3.46
N ALA A 121 -22.70 -9.47 2.92
CA ALA A 121 -23.10 -9.05 1.56
C ALA A 121 -23.09 -7.53 1.41
N LYS A 122 -23.53 -6.78 2.44
CA LYS A 122 -23.43 -5.31 2.46
C LYS A 122 -21.97 -4.82 2.47
N ALA A 123 -21.10 -5.49 3.22
CA ALA A 123 -19.68 -5.14 3.26
C ALA A 123 -18.99 -5.39 1.91
N PHE A 124 -19.33 -6.49 1.21
CA PHE A 124 -18.81 -6.76 -0.15
C PHE A 124 -19.27 -5.75 -1.20
N SER A 125 -20.41 -5.12 -1.02
CA SER A 125 -20.93 -4.06 -1.91
C SER A 125 -20.74 -2.66 -1.31
N ALA A 126 -19.70 -2.48 -0.49
CA ALA A 126 -19.48 -1.24 0.26
C ALA A 126 -19.35 -0.01 -0.63
N ILE A 127 -18.73 -0.13 -1.80
CA ILE A 127 -18.60 0.97 -2.76
C ILE A 127 -19.96 1.52 -3.23
N ASP A 128 -20.98 0.66 -3.29
CA ASP A 128 -22.33 1.04 -3.71
C ASP A 128 -23.20 1.54 -2.54
N ASN A 129 -22.94 1.04 -1.34
CA ASN A 129 -23.83 1.16 -0.18
C ASN A 129 -23.30 2.09 0.92
N ILE A 130 -22.01 2.43 0.92
CA ILE A 130 -21.37 3.28 1.92
C ILE A 130 -20.89 4.56 1.25
N PRO A 131 -21.54 5.71 1.48
CA PRO A 131 -21.25 6.96 0.76
C PRO A 131 -19.79 7.42 0.83
N SER A 132 -19.14 7.27 1.99
CA SER A 132 -17.74 7.66 2.17
C SER A 132 -16.77 6.74 1.42
N ILE A 133 -17.04 5.44 1.36
CA ILE A 133 -16.25 4.48 0.56
C ILE A 133 -16.49 4.74 -0.92
N LYS A 134 -17.75 4.99 -1.32
CA LYS A 134 -18.07 5.40 -2.69
C LYS A 134 -17.29 6.65 -3.10
N LYS A 135 -17.25 7.65 -2.25
CA LYS A 135 -16.50 8.89 -2.53
C LYS A 135 -15.01 8.66 -2.73
N LYS A 136 -14.39 7.77 -1.94
CA LYS A 136 -13.00 7.33 -2.18
C LYS A 136 -12.86 6.63 -3.53
N GLY A 137 -13.79 5.75 -3.89
CA GLY A 137 -13.84 5.11 -5.21
C GLY A 137 -13.97 6.11 -6.34
N ASP A 138 -14.90 7.06 -6.24
CA ASP A 138 -15.11 8.12 -7.22
C ASP A 138 -13.85 9.01 -7.37
N PHE A 139 -13.14 9.29 -6.27
CA PHE A 139 -11.83 9.96 -6.30
C PHE A 139 -10.80 9.14 -7.08
N CYS A 140 -10.70 7.85 -6.80
CA CYS A 140 -9.77 6.96 -7.50
C CYS A 140 -10.07 6.93 -9.00
N PHE A 141 -11.32 6.72 -9.39
CA PHE A 141 -11.72 6.70 -10.80
C PHE A 141 -11.47 8.02 -11.50
N LYS A 142 -11.79 9.15 -10.88
CA LYS A 142 -11.51 10.50 -11.43
C LYS A 142 -10.06 10.65 -11.88
N TRP A 143 -9.11 10.19 -11.09
CA TRP A 143 -7.68 10.35 -11.36
C TRP A 143 -7.07 9.20 -12.19
N MET A 144 -7.69 8.01 -12.18
CA MET A 144 -7.21 6.81 -12.89
C MET A 144 -7.81 6.66 -14.29
N ASP A 145 -9.07 6.97 -14.48
CA ASP A 145 -9.78 6.79 -15.77
C ASP A 145 -9.18 7.62 -16.92
N SER A 146 -8.38 8.62 -16.58
CA SER A 146 -7.74 9.48 -17.58
C SER A 146 -6.85 8.75 -18.59
N ILE A 147 -6.43 7.51 -18.30
CA ILE A 147 -5.55 6.70 -19.16
C ILE A 147 -6.19 5.38 -19.62
N GLU A 148 -7.35 4.99 -19.11
CA GLU A 148 -8.01 3.74 -19.48
C GLU A 148 -8.28 3.63 -20.98
N SER A 149 -8.67 4.73 -21.60
CA SER A 149 -8.96 4.81 -23.03
C SER A 149 -7.72 4.92 -23.92
N LEU A 150 -6.51 5.01 -23.36
CA LEU A 150 -5.28 5.15 -24.11
C LEU A 150 -4.70 3.79 -24.48
N ASP A 151 -4.57 3.51 -25.75
CA ASP A 151 -3.89 2.29 -26.24
C ASP A 151 -2.38 2.44 -26.14
N THR A 152 -1.86 3.63 -26.43
CA THR A 152 -0.43 3.96 -26.40
C THR A 152 -0.21 5.34 -25.78
N LEU A 153 1.00 5.61 -25.26
CA LEU A 153 1.42 6.90 -24.73
C LEU A 153 2.22 7.66 -25.79
N GLU A 154 1.57 8.06 -26.88
CA GLU A 154 2.27 8.70 -28.02
C GLU A 154 2.57 10.16 -27.75
N THR A 155 1.64 10.90 -27.18
CA THR A 155 1.80 12.33 -26.93
C THR A 155 2.37 12.62 -25.55
N LYS A 156 2.96 13.81 -25.40
CA LYS A 156 3.43 14.31 -24.10
C LYS A 156 2.28 14.41 -23.07
N GLU A 157 1.06 14.72 -23.52
CA GLU A 157 -0.09 14.80 -22.66
C GLU A 157 -0.55 13.41 -22.18
N ASP A 158 -0.48 12.38 -23.02
CA ASP A 158 -0.78 11.01 -22.62
C ASP A 158 0.19 10.53 -21.53
N ARG A 159 1.49 10.83 -21.69
CA ARG A 159 2.51 10.50 -20.68
C ARG A 159 2.33 11.29 -19.38
N ARG A 160 1.84 12.53 -19.45
CA ARG A 160 1.45 13.29 -18.24
C ARG A 160 0.27 12.66 -17.52
N LYS A 161 -0.76 12.22 -18.24
CA LYS A 161 -1.90 11.51 -17.67
C LYS A 161 -1.46 10.22 -17.00
N PHE A 162 -0.60 9.44 -17.65
CA PHE A 162 -0.01 8.24 -17.07
C PHE A 162 0.75 8.55 -15.77
N LEU A 163 1.58 9.58 -15.79
CA LEU A 163 2.35 9.99 -14.61
C LEU A 163 1.44 10.44 -13.47
N LEU A 164 0.37 11.19 -13.75
CA LEU A 164 -0.63 11.58 -12.75
C LEU A 164 -1.36 10.38 -12.17
N ASN A 165 -1.76 9.41 -13.01
CA ASN A 165 -2.36 8.16 -12.55
C ASN A 165 -1.42 7.43 -11.59
N LEU A 166 -0.15 7.26 -11.95
CA LEU A 166 0.84 6.58 -11.11
C LEU A 166 1.10 7.34 -9.81
N ILE A 167 1.12 8.68 -9.85
CA ILE A 167 1.28 9.51 -8.66
C ILE A 167 0.05 9.37 -7.75
N CYS A 168 -1.18 9.43 -8.30
CA CYS A 168 -2.40 9.21 -7.52
C CYS A 168 -2.36 7.86 -6.80
N PHE A 169 -2.00 6.83 -7.53
CA PHE A 169 -1.87 5.48 -7.01
C PHE A 169 -0.88 5.43 -5.83
N ALA A 170 0.37 5.87 -6.04
CA ALA A 170 1.42 5.79 -5.04
C ALA A 170 1.23 6.73 -3.83
N THR A 171 0.62 7.92 -4.03
CA THR A 171 0.56 8.93 -2.97
C THR A 171 -0.78 9.00 -2.26
N CYS A 172 -1.88 8.73 -2.97
CA CYS A 172 -3.23 8.85 -2.41
C CYS A 172 -3.83 7.50 -2.04
N ILE A 173 -3.75 6.50 -2.92
CA ILE A 173 -4.38 5.20 -2.66
C ILE A 173 -3.51 4.40 -1.71
N GLU A 174 -2.37 3.90 -2.16
CA GLU A 174 -1.46 3.13 -1.31
C GLU A 174 -0.78 4.01 -0.26
N GLY A 175 -0.42 5.25 -0.62
CA GLY A 175 0.35 6.14 0.22
C GLY A 175 -0.41 6.94 1.29
N LEU A 176 -1.75 7.05 1.22
CA LEU A 176 -2.54 7.83 2.18
C LEU A 176 -3.74 7.05 2.69
N PHE A 177 -4.63 6.53 1.83
CA PHE A 177 -5.84 5.84 2.27
C PHE A 177 -5.53 4.55 3.04
N PHE A 178 -4.60 3.73 2.54
CA PHE A 178 -4.17 2.53 3.25
C PHE A 178 -3.42 2.87 4.54
N PHE A 179 -2.57 3.89 4.54
CA PHE A 179 -1.85 4.32 5.75
C PHE A 179 -2.79 4.84 6.84
N ALA A 180 -3.86 5.55 6.47
CA ALA A 180 -4.92 5.91 7.41
C ALA A 180 -5.60 4.67 7.99
N ALA A 181 -5.95 3.70 7.14
CA ALA A 181 -6.57 2.46 7.56
C ALA A 181 -5.65 1.64 8.48
N PHE A 182 -4.35 1.57 8.17
CA PHE A 182 -3.35 0.94 9.05
C PHE A 182 -3.26 1.63 10.43
N ALA A 183 -3.35 2.96 10.48
CA ALA A 183 -3.33 3.69 11.75
C ALA A 183 -4.46 3.24 12.68
N TYR A 184 -5.66 2.98 12.17
CA TYR A 184 -6.76 2.45 12.99
C TYR A 184 -6.48 1.03 13.50
N VAL A 185 -5.92 0.16 12.67
CA VAL A 185 -5.54 -1.19 13.08
C VAL A 185 -4.47 -1.15 14.18
N TYR A 186 -3.43 -0.35 14.00
CA TYR A 186 -2.36 -0.23 14.99
C TYR A 186 -2.79 0.49 16.26
N TYR A 187 -3.76 1.38 16.18
CA TYR A 187 -4.43 1.93 17.36
C TYR A 187 -5.09 0.82 18.18
N LEU A 188 -5.87 -0.06 17.57
CA LEU A 188 -6.51 -1.20 18.25
C LEU A 188 -5.47 -2.18 18.82
N ARG A 189 -4.42 -2.47 18.05
CA ARG A 189 -3.27 -3.26 18.53
C ARG A 189 -2.63 -2.65 19.78
N SER A 190 -2.47 -1.33 19.84
CA SER A 190 -1.89 -0.64 20.98
C SER A 190 -2.72 -0.81 22.27
N LYS A 191 -4.02 -1.10 22.13
CA LYS A 191 -4.94 -1.46 23.20
C LYS A 191 -4.94 -2.96 23.55
N GLY A 192 -4.12 -3.77 22.88
CA GLY A 192 -4.10 -5.22 23.05
C GLY A 192 -5.24 -5.96 22.36
N LEU A 193 -5.88 -5.33 21.37
CA LEU A 193 -7.03 -5.86 20.62
C LEU A 193 -6.63 -6.32 19.23
N LEU A 194 -7.33 -7.32 18.71
CA LEU A 194 -7.28 -7.79 17.32
C LEU A 194 -5.86 -8.09 16.81
N GLN A 195 -5.13 -8.92 17.55
CA GLN A 195 -3.73 -9.24 17.25
C GLN A 195 -3.55 -9.98 15.92
N GLY A 196 -4.51 -10.82 15.52
CA GLY A 196 -4.52 -11.51 14.22
C GLY A 196 -4.64 -10.50 13.07
N LEU A 197 -5.61 -9.57 13.14
CA LEU A 197 -5.75 -8.47 12.18
C LEU A 197 -4.44 -7.68 12.09
N ALA A 198 -3.85 -7.28 13.22
CA ALA A 198 -2.63 -6.51 13.24
C ALA A 198 -1.43 -7.27 12.66
N THR A 199 -1.35 -8.59 12.85
CA THR A 199 -0.28 -9.44 12.30
C THR A 199 -0.37 -9.50 10.77
N GLY A 200 -1.53 -9.81 10.21
CA GLY A 200 -1.72 -9.80 8.76
C GLY A 200 -1.52 -8.40 8.16
N THR A 201 -2.04 -7.36 8.84
CA THR A 201 -1.82 -5.96 8.42
C THR A 201 -0.34 -5.57 8.40
N ASN A 202 0.52 -6.11 9.26
CA ASN A 202 1.97 -5.86 9.19
C ASN A 202 2.58 -6.38 7.87
N TRP A 203 2.11 -7.51 7.35
CA TRP A 203 2.59 -8.04 6.07
C TRP A 203 2.06 -7.25 4.89
N VAL A 204 0.77 -6.88 4.93
CA VAL A 204 0.19 -5.97 3.94
C VAL A 204 0.92 -4.62 3.95
N PHE A 205 1.13 -4.00 5.09
CA PHE A 205 1.87 -2.73 5.24
C PHE A 205 3.28 -2.79 4.61
N ARG A 206 3.99 -3.91 4.83
CA ARG A 206 5.31 -4.13 4.21
C ARG A 206 5.22 -4.23 2.69
N ASP A 207 4.21 -4.95 2.18
CA ASP A 207 4.01 -5.13 0.76
C ASP A 207 3.61 -3.79 0.11
N GLU A 208 2.68 -3.03 0.69
CA GLU A 208 2.27 -1.69 0.23
C GLU A 208 3.43 -0.68 0.24
N SER A 209 4.29 -0.75 1.26
CA SER A 209 5.51 0.09 1.29
C SER A 209 6.45 -0.24 0.12
N ALA A 210 6.56 -1.51 -0.28
CA ALA A 210 7.34 -1.93 -1.43
C ALA A 210 6.68 -1.52 -2.77
N HIS A 211 5.33 -1.56 -2.85
CA HIS A 211 4.56 -1.09 -4.00
C HIS A 211 4.79 0.40 -4.24
N MET A 212 4.68 1.22 -3.19
CA MET A 212 4.99 2.65 -3.26
C MET A 212 6.42 2.91 -3.72
N GLU A 213 7.42 2.22 -3.15
CA GLU A 213 8.82 2.40 -3.55
C GLU A 213 9.05 2.04 -5.01
N PHE A 214 8.40 1.01 -5.54
CA PHE A 214 8.43 0.71 -6.96
C PHE A 214 7.80 1.83 -7.80
N ALA A 215 6.62 2.30 -7.44
CA ALA A 215 5.94 3.38 -8.14
C ALA A 215 6.78 4.67 -8.14
N PHE A 216 7.36 5.06 -7.00
CA PHE A 216 8.28 6.20 -6.92
C PHE A 216 9.55 5.98 -7.77
N GLY A 217 10.06 4.75 -7.85
CA GLY A 217 11.16 4.39 -8.74
C GLY A 217 10.83 4.59 -10.22
N VAL A 218 9.61 4.23 -10.63
CA VAL A 218 9.09 4.48 -11.99
C VAL A 218 8.97 5.98 -12.24
N ILE A 219 8.35 6.74 -11.32
CA ILE A 219 8.19 8.20 -11.42
C ILE A 219 9.56 8.88 -11.56
N GLU A 220 10.53 8.49 -10.73
CA GLU A 220 11.88 9.04 -10.76
C GLU A 220 12.61 8.73 -12.09
N THR A 221 12.43 7.51 -12.61
CA THR A 221 12.98 7.10 -13.90
C THR A 221 12.38 7.93 -15.03
N VAL A 222 11.07 8.11 -15.06
CA VAL A 222 10.38 8.96 -16.05
C VAL A 222 10.86 10.42 -15.94
N ARG A 223 11.00 10.96 -14.74
CA ARG A 223 11.53 12.32 -14.54
C ARG A 223 12.96 12.52 -15.06
N LYS A 224 13.81 11.50 -14.96
CA LYS A 224 15.18 11.53 -15.50
C LYS A 224 15.18 11.46 -17.02
N GLU A 225 14.31 10.63 -17.60
CA GLU A 225 14.23 10.44 -19.04
C GLU A 225 13.46 11.56 -19.77
N GLU A 226 12.44 12.12 -19.11
CA GLU A 226 11.52 13.14 -19.66
C GLU A 226 11.22 14.23 -18.61
N PRO A 227 12.22 15.06 -18.24
CA PRO A 227 12.10 16.04 -17.14
C PRO A 227 10.97 17.06 -17.33
N ASP A 228 10.64 17.36 -18.58
CA ASP A 228 9.58 18.33 -18.92
C ASP A 228 8.15 17.84 -18.59
N LEU A 229 7.96 16.55 -18.27
CA LEU A 229 6.66 16.04 -17.83
C LEU A 229 6.33 16.51 -16.42
N PHE A 230 7.33 16.73 -15.58
CA PHE A 230 7.20 17.08 -14.17
C PHE A 230 7.41 18.58 -13.94
N ASP A 231 6.60 19.40 -14.59
CA ASP A 231 6.63 20.86 -14.53
C ASP A 231 5.84 21.44 -13.34
N GLY A 232 5.78 22.78 -13.23
CA GLY A 232 5.07 23.48 -12.19
C GLY A 232 3.57 23.15 -12.15
N ARG A 233 2.93 22.97 -13.32
CA ARG A 233 1.51 22.57 -13.41
C ARG A 233 1.29 21.19 -12.79
N MET A 234 2.17 20.21 -13.10
CA MET A 234 2.11 18.87 -12.52
C MET A 234 2.20 18.92 -10.99
N LYS A 235 3.16 19.70 -10.46
CA LYS A 235 3.35 19.84 -9.01
C LYS A 235 2.13 20.42 -8.31
N GLU A 236 1.49 21.42 -8.88
CA GLU A 236 0.26 22.00 -8.32
C GLU A 236 -0.91 21.02 -8.39
N MET A 237 -1.04 20.24 -9.47
CA MET A 237 -2.06 19.20 -9.57
C MET A 237 -1.87 18.13 -8.50
N VAL A 238 -0.65 17.74 -8.18
CA VAL A 238 -0.34 16.77 -7.12
C VAL A 238 -0.73 17.32 -5.74
N LYS A 239 -0.47 18.59 -5.45
CA LYS A 239 -0.88 19.22 -4.19
C LYS A 239 -2.41 19.23 -4.05
N VAL A 240 -3.12 19.60 -5.11
CA VAL A 240 -4.60 19.58 -5.14
C VAL A 240 -5.14 18.17 -4.93
N MET A 241 -4.55 17.18 -5.61
CA MET A 241 -4.91 15.77 -5.49
C MET A 241 -4.77 15.27 -4.04
N LEU A 242 -3.64 15.54 -3.39
CA LEU A 242 -3.42 15.16 -1.99
C LEU A 242 -4.37 15.87 -1.02
N ALA A 243 -4.65 17.16 -1.23
CA ALA A 243 -5.61 17.89 -0.41
C ALA A 243 -7.03 17.29 -0.55
N GLU A 244 -7.46 16.93 -1.76
CA GLU A 244 -8.73 16.26 -2.02
C GLU A 244 -8.79 14.88 -1.37
N ALA A 245 -7.69 14.11 -1.42
CA ALA A 245 -7.58 12.81 -0.77
C ALA A 245 -7.71 12.91 0.76
N ILE A 246 -7.07 13.91 1.38
CA ILE A 246 -7.21 14.17 2.83
C ILE A 246 -8.68 14.41 3.19
N GLU A 247 -9.41 15.25 2.44
CA GLU A 247 -10.82 15.52 2.74
C GLU A 247 -11.71 14.28 2.52
N CYS A 248 -11.43 13.45 1.51
CA CYS A 248 -12.11 12.17 1.33
C CYS A 248 -11.89 11.21 2.52
N GLU A 249 -10.66 11.13 3.03
CA GLU A 249 -10.33 10.29 4.18
C GLU A 249 -10.99 10.81 5.46
N LEU A 250 -11.00 12.11 5.68
CA LEU A 250 -11.63 12.72 6.87
C LEU A 250 -13.13 12.53 6.90
N GLU A 251 -13.81 12.55 5.76
CA GLU A 251 -15.24 12.23 5.68
C GLU A 251 -15.50 10.78 6.09
N PHE A 252 -14.68 9.84 5.61
CA PHE A 252 -14.73 8.45 6.06
C PHE A 252 -14.44 8.32 7.56
N ALA A 253 -13.40 8.98 8.06
CA ALA A 253 -13.00 8.96 9.45
C ALA A 253 -14.09 9.50 10.39
N SER A 254 -14.81 10.56 10.00
CA SER A 254 -15.83 11.19 10.82
C SER A 254 -17.01 10.26 11.12
N GLU A 255 -17.31 9.29 10.25
CA GLU A 255 -18.42 8.34 10.46
C GLU A 255 -18.30 7.57 11.79
N PHE A 256 -17.08 7.31 12.26
CA PHE A 256 -16.83 6.55 13.49
C PHE A 256 -16.05 7.34 14.55
N LEU A 257 -15.16 8.25 14.20
CA LEU A 257 -14.40 9.04 15.19
C LEU A 257 -15.27 10.07 15.91
N ASP A 258 -16.24 10.68 15.23
CA ASP A 258 -17.14 11.66 15.83
C ASP A 258 -18.14 11.01 16.80
N GLN A 259 -18.31 9.70 16.76
CA GLN A 259 -19.07 8.93 17.75
C GLN A 259 -18.29 8.70 19.06
N GLY A 260 -17.00 9.08 19.09
CA GLY A 260 -16.13 9.02 20.26
C GLY A 260 -15.44 7.66 20.39
N ILE A 261 -14.20 7.58 19.94
CA ILE A 261 -13.29 6.48 20.22
C ILE A 261 -12.16 7.02 21.11
N ALA A 262 -12.03 6.45 22.31
CA ALA A 262 -11.07 6.94 23.30
C ALA A 262 -9.62 6.78 22.80
N GLY A 263 -8.90 7.88 22.61
CA GLY A 263 -7.47 7.88 22.25
C GLY A 263 -7.16 8.12 20.77
N ILE A 264 -8.19 8.31 19.93
CA ILE A 264 -8.05 8.75 18.53
C ILE A 264 -9.23 9.65 18.18
N ASN A 265 -9.00 10.75 17.48
CA ASN A 265 -10.04 11.70 17.09
C ASN A 265 -9.78 12.26 15.68
N THR A 266 -10.80 12.90 15.10
CA THR A 266 -10.75 13.44 13.74
C THR A 266 -9.65 14.52 13.58
N LYS A 267 -9.37 15.31 14.61
CA LYS A 267 -8.31 16.33 14.54
C LYS A 267 -6.92 15.70 14.45
N ASP A 268 -6.63 14.70 15.27
CA ASP A 268 -5.35 13.98 15.25
C ASP A 268 -5.21 13.21 13.94
N MET A 269 -6.30 12.61 13.42
CA MET A 269 -6.30 11.97 12.11
C MET A 269 -5.98 12.99 11.00
N ARG A 270 -6.57 14.19 11.00
CA ARG A 270 -6.20 15.24 10.05
C ARG A 270 -4.71 15.55 10.10
N THR A 271 -4.15 15.75 11.28
CA THR A 271 -2.72 16.03 11.46
C THR A 271 -1.85 14.89 10.92
N TYR A 272 -2.27 13.64 11.13
CA TYR A 272 -1.58 12.47 10.62
C TYR A 272 -1.61 12.41 9.08
N LEU A 273 -2.77 12.65 8.46
CA LEU A 273 -2.90 12.68 7.01
C LEU A 273 -2.08 13.80 6.36
N GLU A 274 -2.06 14.98 6.97
CA GLU A 274 -1.23 16.11 6.55
C GLU A 274 0.27 15.77 6.65
N PHE A 275 0.69 15.08 7.72
CA PHE A 275 2.05 14.57 7.87
C PHE A 275 2.42 13.57 6.78
N ILE A 276 1.55 12.59 6.50
CA ILE A 276 1.75 11.61 5.42
C ILE A 276 1.83 12.32 4.06
N ALA A 277 0.92 13.25 3.78
CA ALA A 277 0.92 14.01 2.52
C ALA A 277 2.24 14.77 2.31
N ASP A 278 2.78 15.41 3.35
CA ASP A 278 4.07 16.09 3.30
C ASP A 278 5.23 15.13 2.99
N GLN A 279 5.22 13.91 3.55
CA GLN A 279 6.21 12.88 3.23
C GLN A 279 6.12 12.47 1.74
N ARG A 280 4.90 12.30 1.20
CA ARG A 280 4.69 11.96 -0.22
C ARG A 280 5.15 13.09 -1.14
N LEU A 281 4.88 14.35 -0.79
CA LEU A 281 5.37 15.53 -1.50
C LEU A 281 6.91 15.58 -1.50
N GLN A 282 7.55 15.39 -0.35
CA GLN A 282 9.02 15.33 -0.26
C GLN A 282 9.61 14.22 -1.14
N ARG A 283 8.99 13.03 -1.13
CA ARG A 283 9.45 11.90 -1.95
C ARG A 283 9.37 12.22 -3.45
N LEU A 284 8.41 13.03 -3.86
CA LEU A 284 8.26 13.54 -5.22
C LEU A 284 9.18 14.76 -5.53
N GLY A 285 9.90 15.29 -4.55
CA GLY A 285 10.68 16.52 -4.70
C GLY A 285 9.80 17.75 -4.88
N ILE A 286 8.63 17.76 -4.23
CA ILE A 286 7.70 18.90 -4.14
C ILE A 286 7.82 19.48 -2.73
N GLU A 287 7.70 20.80 -2.61
CA GLU A 287 7.72 21.47 -1.31
C GLU A 287 6.54 21.02 -0.43
N VAL A 288 6.82 20.83 0.86
CA VAL A 288 5.79 20.50 1.85
C VAL A 288 4.77 21.63 1.99
N VAL A 289 3.54 21.25 2.30
CA VAL A 289 2.41 22.19 2.39
C VAL A 289 2.00 22.44 3.82
N TYR A 290 2.01 21.41 4.67
CA TYR A 290 1.38 21.46 5.99
C TYR A 290 2.37 21.65 7.14
N GLY A 291 3.59 21.14 7.04
CA GLY A 291 4.57 21.16 8.12
C GLY A 291 4.14 20.34 9.34
N ALA A 292 3.26 19.37 9.15
CA ALA A 292 2.67 18.57 10.20
C ALA A 292 3.66 17.54 10.77
N LYS A 293 3.44 17.13 12.03
CA LYS A 293 4.19 16.04 12.68
C LYS A 293 3.25 14.89 13.01
N ASN A 294 3.79 13.68 12.99
CA ASN A 294 3.01 12.49 13.36
C ASN A 294 2.46 12.62 14.80
N PRO A 295 1.14 12.64 15.00
CA PRO A 295 0.53 12.72 16.33
C PRO A 295 0.40 11.36 17.01
N PHE A 296 0.62 10.24 16.28
CA PHE A 296 0.37 8.88 16.74
C PHE A 296 1.66 8.16 17.12
N SER A 297 1.97 8.11 18.41
CA SER A 297 3.16 7.40 18.93
C SER A 297 3.13 5.90 18.59
N PHE A 298 1.96 5.28 18.46
CA PHE A 298 1.83 3.88 18.06
C PHE A 298 2.20 3.62 16.60
N MET A 299 2.28 4.67 15.77
CA MET A 299 2.75 4.59 14.38
C MET A 299 4.27 4.79 14.25
N GLU A 300 4.94 5.38 15.24
CA GLU A 300 6.40 5.63 15.21
C GLU A 300 7.21 4.34 15.05
N LEU A 301 6.75 3.23 15.65
CA LEU A 301 7.38 1.92 15.49
C LEU A 301 7.30 1.39 14.06
N GLN A 302 6.21 1.70 13.36
CA GLN A 302 6.02 1.30 11.96
C GLN A 302 6.88 2.18 11.04
N ASP A 303 6.92 3.49 11.28
CA ASP A 303 7.78 4.43 10.55
C ASP A 303 9.26 4.03 10.72
N THR A 304 9.66 3.60 11.92
CA THR A 304 11.02 3.11 12.20
C THR A 304 11.29 1.77 11.51
N GLN A 305 10.31 0.89 11.40
CA GLN A 305 10.42 -0.38 10.66
C GLN A 305 10.49 -0.16 9.14
N GLU A 306 9.77 0.82 8.58
CA GLU A 306 9.95 1.23 7.18
C GLU A 306 11.38 1.71 6.93
N LEU A 307 11.90 2.59 7.78
CA LEU A 307 13.27 3.08 7.70
C LEU A 307 14.29 1.96 7.92
N ALA A 308 14.10 1.11 8.93
CA ALA A 308 14.99 -0.02 9.21
C ALA A 308 14.96 -1.04 8.08
N ASN A 309 13.80 -1.40 7.55
CA ASN A 309 13.68 -2.28 6.38
C ASN A 309 14.34 -1.68 5.13
N PHE A 310 14.28 -0.37 4.97
CA PHE A 310 15.00 0.34 3.91
C PHE A 310 16.52 0.26 4.10
N PHE A 311 17.04 0.40 5.32
CA PHE A 311 18.48 0.36 5.62
C PHE A 311 19.00 -1.07 5.83
N GLU A 312 18.26 -1.97 6.47
CA GLU A 312 18.64 -3.38 6.68
C GLU A 312 18.64 -4.19 5.39
N ARG A 313 17.81 -3.84 4.40
CA ARG A 313 17.93 -4.40 3.04
C ARG A 313 19.28 -4.11 2.39
N ARG A 314 19.97 -3.03 2.77
CA ARG A 314 21.38 -2.80 2.39
C ARG A 314 22.37 -3.63 3.20
N VAL A 315 22.06 -3.95 4.47
CA VAL A 315 22.96 -4.63 5.40
C VAL A 315 22.76 -6.14 5.37
N SER A 316 21.53 -6.65 5.31
CA SER A 316 21.24 -8.10 5.24
C SER A 316 21.67 -8.73 3.92
N ALA A 317 21.68 -8.00 2.82
CA ALA A 317 22.32 -8.47 1.58
C ALA A 317 23.83 -8.64 1.74
N CYS A 318 24.45 -7.97 2.70
CA CYS A 318 25.88 -8.07 3.00
C CYS A 318 26.17 -9.16 4.06
N LEU A 319 25.26 -9.39 5.01
CA LEU A 319 25.46 -10.34 6.13
C LEU A 319 25.10 -11.79 5.79
N LEU A 320 24.21 -12.04 4.83
CA LEU A 320 23.85 -13.40 4.39
C LEU A 320 24.99 -14.15 3.68
N TYR A 321 26.06 -13.44 3.28
CA TYR A 321 27.26 -14.08 2.72
C TYR A 321 28.32 -14.45 3.76
N THR A 322 28.15 -14.15 5.05
CA THR A 322 29.20 -14.32 6.08
C THR A 322 28.80 -15.15 7.29
N SER A 323 27.56 -15.59 7.45
CA SER A 323 27.18 -16.53 8.52
C SER A 323 26.97 -17.95 7.97
N PRO A 324 27.69 -18.95 8.44
CA PRO A 324 27.44 -20.36 8.08
C PRO A 324 26.04 -20.76 8.57
N SER A 325 25.27 -21.40 7.69
CA SER A 325 23.96 -21.96 8.02
C SER A 325 24.06 -22.90 9.22
N PRO A 326 23.09 -22.94 10.15
CA PRO A 326 23.06 -23.97 11.21
C PRO A 326 23.09 -25.41 10.69
N ARG A 327 22.78 -25.63 9.41
CA ARG A 327 22.92 -26.95 8.75
C ARG A 327 24.36 -27.33 8.42
N ASP A 328 25.25 -26.37 8.27
CA ASP A 328 26.65 -26.64 7.98
C ASP A 328 27.42 -27.07 9.23
N ALA A 329 26.92 -26.75 10.42
CA ALA A 329 27.51 -27.16 11.70
C ALA A 329 27.25 -28.63 12.05
N THR A 330 26.31 -29.32 11.38
CA THR A 330 25.98 -30.72 11.63
C THR A 330 26.70 -31.70 10.72
N LEU A 331 27.35 -31.25 9.65
CA LEU A 331 28.10 -32.11 8.72
C LEU A 331 29.57 -32.32 9.11
N SER A 332 30.08 -31.63 10.12
CA SER A 332 31.49 -31.76 10.56
C SER A 332 31.74 -32.77 11.69
N ARG A 333 30.78 -33.62 12.08
CA ARG A 333 30.94 -34.68 13.08
C ARG A 333 30.63 -36.06 12.49
N MET A 334 31.48 -36.52 11.58
CA MET A 334 31.65 -37.95 11.39
C MET A 334 32.96 -38.37 12.10
N PRO A 335 32.95 -39.35 13.03
CA PRO A 335 34.19 -39.88 13.59
C PRO A 335 34.89 -40.70 12.52
N SER A 336 36.16 -40.42 12.32
CA SER A 336 37.06 -41.29 11.59
C SER A 336 37.15 -42.61 12.37
N SER A 337 36.57 -43.67 11.84
CA SER A 337 36.86 -45.04 12.31
C SER A 337 38.20 -45.48 11.74
N ALA A 338 39.06 -45.89 12.66
CA ALA A 338 40.31 -46.63 12.41
C ALA A 338 40.05 -47.98 11.72
#